data_f65d0987021a3edbb9ddcdcb0dcdf807
#
_entry.id   f65d0987021a3edbb9ddcdcb0dcdf807
#
_cell.length_a   1.000
_cell.length_b   1.000
_cell.length_c   1.000
_cell.angle_alpha   90.00
_cell.angle_beta   90.00
_cell.angle_gamma   90.00
#
_symmetry.space_group_name_H-M   'P 1'
#
loop_
_entity.id
_entity.type
_entity.pdbx_description
1 polymer ?
#
loop_
_entity_poly.entity_id
_entity_poly.type
_entity_poly.pdbx_seq_one_letter_code
_entity_poly.pdbx_strand_id
1 'polypeptide(L)'
;MRRRLVLVILVLVSSITPFPAHSSFSEEPEYALPPAIESPPPTSDTSLDPVSADERQLQELVPREQTDAVTALRELRNAVRLSPDDADNRLKLAQGLYRIGDLDAAIDECRTAIKLESNNAGAYLQLGVALMAKQDAHAAAVALMEAVHLNPELTHAHYSLGGVQYSLGNFTAAIQSYRRALELQPNFPDARYRLALVLKLTNQHREAVQFMEQAAVGGVPQAKYFMGNAYRNGQGVEKNLATAIRWWTDAVEFGQQRAGESLSQLRRQALSPDQSEHRRKDAIEAFRQYRNELWADYPNAPKSEPGESLGISLIKDSQVSEGVTALFAEALALSETANDELARLYETGLDTRLAPFDSRILTCFITTAGDGFIPSRKALARIYGKGLGVPPDLRKAKAMLMGLSKQEVRAVMNEIVGR
;
A
#
# COMPACT_ATOMS: atom_id res chain seq x y z
N MET A 1 -6.52 1.08 23.74
CA MET A 1 -6.44 0.01 22.71
C MET A 1 -5.00 -0.05 22.22
N ARG A 2 -4.27 -1.08 22.59
CA ARG A 2 -2.84 -1.24 22.23
C ARG A 2 -2.75 -1.64 20.76
N ARG A 3 -2.34 -0.72 19.87
CA ARG A 3 -1.99 -1.03 18.48
C ARG A 3 -0.64 -1.72 18.48
N ARG A 4 -0.61 -2.98 18.05
CA ARG A 4 0.63 -3.68 17.70
C ARG A 4 1.09 -3.13 16.33
N LEU A 5 2.06 -2.24 16.33
CA LEU A 5 2.84 -1.92 15.13
C LEU A 5 3.68 -3.16 14.79
N VAL A 6 3.27 -3.92 13.80
CA VAL A 6 4.10 -4.98 13.21
C VAL A 6 4.82 -4.35 12.03
N LEU A 7 6.10 -4.10 12.20
CA LEU A 7 6.98 -3.57 11.16
C LEU A 7 7.22 -4.65 10.10
N VAL A 8 6.40 -4.69 9.05
CA VAL A 8 6.65 -5.49 7.85
C VAL A 8 7.36 -4.59 6.85
N ILE A 9 8.69 -4.58 6.88
CA ILE A 9 9.50 -3.98 5.80
C ILE A 9 9.50 -4.97 4.65
N LEU A 10 8.59 -4.78 3.70
CA LEU A 10 8.58 -5.49 2.43
C LEU A 10 9.76 -5.03 1.57
N VAL A 11 10.64 -5.96 1.26
CA VAL A 11 11.78 -5.80 0.37
C VAL A 11 11.27 -5.55 -1.05
N LEU A 12 11.33 -4.32 -1.53
CA LEU A 12 11.24 -4.01 -2.95
C LEU A 12 12.64 -4.08 -3.57
N VAL A 13 12.99 -5.27 -4.07
CA VAL A 13 14.08 -5.41 -5.04
C VAL A 13 13.48 -5.12 -6.41
N SER A 14 13.61 -3.90 -6.89
CA SER A 14 13.42 -3.59 -8.30
C SER A 14 14.73 -3.10 -8.91
N SER A 15 15.10 -3.77 -9.97
CA SER A 15 16.24 -3.57 -10.85
C SER A 15 16.43 -2.09 -11.24
N ILE A 16 17.63 -1.59 -10.99
CA ILE A 16 18.09 -0.26 -11.40
C ILE A 16 18.41 -0.32 -12.90
N THR A 17 17.57 0.30 -13.71
CA THR A 17 17.94 0.77 -15.06
C THR A 17 18.08 2.29 -15.04
N PRO A 18 19.07 2.88 -15.73
CA PRO A 18 19.27 4.34 -15.72
C PRO A 18 18.23 5.04 -16.58
N PHE A 19 17.60 6.08 -16.01
CA PHE A 19 16.66 6.95 -16.72
C PHE A 19 17.36 7.92 -17.67
N PRO A 20 16.81 8.16 -18.86
CA PRO A 20 17.11 9.35 -19.64
C PRO A 20 16.26 10.55 -19.17
N ALA A 21 16.88 11.73 -19.23
CA ALA A 21 16.25 13.00 -18.87
C ALA A 21 15.23 13.48 -19.92
N HIS A 22 14.25 14.24 -19.42
CA HIS A 22 13.29 15.09 -20.14
C HIS A 22 12.11 14.42 -20.85
N SER A 23 10.92 14.54 -20.23
CA SER A 23 9.74 15.02 -20.96
C SER A 23 8.67 15.55 -19.97
N SER A 24 7.99 16.58 -20.41
CA SER A 24 6.95 17.40 -19.86
C SER A 24 5.87 16.64 -19.07
N PHE A 25 5.58 17.13 -17.87
CA PHE A 25 4.40 16.79 -17.07
C PHE A 25 3.12 17.14 -17.84
N SER A 26 2.41 16.13 -18.29
CA SER A 26 0.97 16.18 -18.50
C SER A 26 0.33 15.55 -17.27
N GLU A 27 -0.56 16.30 -16.60
CA GLU A 27 -1.37 15.81 -15.49
C GLU A 27 -2.31 14.71 -16.00
N GLU A 28 -1.92 13.45 -15.85
CA GLU A 28 -2.85 12.34 -15.95
C GLU A 28 -3.77 12.33 -14.72
N PRO A 29 -5.06 11.99 -14.86
CA PRO A 29 -6.00 11.99 -13.74
C PRO A 29 -5.58 10.94 -12.71
N GLU A 30 -5.27 11.40 -11.51
CA GLU A 30 -4.70 10.68 -10.36
C GLU A 30 -5.62 9.56 -9.78
N TYR A 31 -6.71 9.23 -10.48
CA TYR A 31 -7.78 8.36 -9.97
C TYR A 31 -8.28 7.32 -10.98
N ALA A 32 -7.35 6.61 -11.61
CA ALA A 32 -7.73 5.36 -12.25
C ALA A 32 -8.16 4.35 -11.16
N LEU A 33 -9.26 3.66 -11.38
CA LEU A 33 -9.59 2.43 -10.64
C LEU A 33 -8.33 1.56 -10.59
N PRO A 34 -8.05 0.83 -9.51
CA PRO A 34 -6.98 -0.15 -9.54
C PRO A 34 -7.16 -0.99 -10.80
N PRO A 35 -6.09 -1.26 -11.56
CA PRO A 35 -6.19 -2.05 -12.77
C PRO A 35 -6.94 -3.34 -12.45
N ALA A 36 -7.90 -3.69 -13.30
CA ALA A 36 -8.47 -5.02 -13.27
C ALA A 36 -7.28 -5.99 -13.25
N ILE A 37 -7.34 -7.00 -12.37
CA ILE A 37 -6.33 -8.05 -12.26
C ILE A 37 -6.04 -8.48 -13.69
N GLU A 38 -4.79 -8.29 -14.15
CA GLU A 38 -4.38 -8.69 -15.48
C GLU A 38 -4.64 -10.18 -15.63
N SER A 39 -5.56 -10.51 -16.54
CA SER A 39 -5.89 -11.89 -16.86
C SER A 39 -4.69 -12.52 -17.58
N PRO A 40 -4.24 -13.71 -17.21
CA PRO A 40 -3.28 -14.44 -18.02
C PRO A 40 -3.90 -14.75 -19.39
N PRO A 41 -3.09 -14.85 -20.46
CA PRO A 41 -3.58 -15.08 -21.82
C PRO A 41 -4.31 -16.44 -21.93
N PRO A 42 -5.32 -16.56 -22.80
CA PRO A 42 -6.09 -17.78 -22.95
C PRO A 42 -5.23 -18.87 -23.59
N THR A 43 -5.09 -20.01 -22.92
CA THR A 43 -4.60 -21.24 -23.55
C THR A 43 -5.79 -22.04 -24.06
N SER A 44 -5.88 -22.17 -25.36
CA SER A 44 -6.76 -23.13 -26.04
C SER A 44 -6.10 -24.53 -25.99
N ASP A 45 -6.71 -25.55 -25.50
CA ASP A 45 -7.15 -26.72 -26.24
C ASP A 45 -7.65 -27.84 -25.31
N THR A 46 -8.75 -28.43 -25.68
CA THR A 46 -9.40 -29.56 -25.01
C THR A 46 -9.09 -30.85 -25.74
N SER A 47 -8.42 -31.78 -25.08
CA SER A 47 -8.58 -33.21 -25.36
C SER A 47 -8.22 -33.98 -24.09
N LEU A 48 -9.17 -34.81 -23.62
CA LEU A 48 -9.04 -35.71 -22.48
C LEU A 48 -8.34 -37.00 -22.91
N ASP A 49 -7.10 -37.16 -22.48
CA ASP A 49 -6.40 -38.45 -22.44
C ASP A 49 -5.71 -38.63 -21.08
N PRO A 50 -5.50 -39.88 -20.62
CA PRO A 50 -5.12 -40.16 -19.23
C PRO A 50 -3.73 -39.66 -18.88
N VAL A 51 -3.65 -39.01 -17.72
CA VAL A 51 -2.51 -38.31 -17.11
C VAL A 51 -1.22 -39.14 -17.16
N SER A 52 -0.22 -38.68 -17.90
CA SER A 52 1.12 -39.21 -17.98
C SER A 52 1.99 -38.89 -16.77
N ALA A 53 3.09 -39.64 -16.57
CA ALA A 53 4.01 -39.46 -15.44
C ALA A 53 4.67 -38.07 -15.40
N ASP A 54 4.77 -37.36 -16.54
CA ASP A 54 5.32 -36.00 -16.65
C ASP A 54 4.37 -34.93 -16.09
N GLU A 55 3.06 -35.14 -16.10
CA GLU A 55 2.08 -34.23 -15.52
C GLU A 55 2.12 -34.22 -13.99
N ARG A 56 2.59 -35.28 -13.34
CA ARG A 56 2.78 -35.30 -11.88
C ARG A 56 3.96 -34.44 -11.44
N GLN A 57 5.00 -34.31 -12.24
CA GLN A 57 6.13 -33.39 -11.94
C GLN A 57 5.79 -31.94 -12.19
N LEU A 58 4.90 -31.64 -13.14
CA LEU A 58 4.39 -30.28 -13.36
C LEU A 58 3.43 -29.80 -12.24
N GLN A 59 2.73 -30.73 -11.58
CA GLN A 59 1.88 -30.41 -10.42
C GLN A 59 2.66 -29.98 -9.17
N GLU A 60 3.93 -30.34 -9.04
CA GLU A 60 4.79 -29.89 -7.91
C GLU A 60 5.30 -28.44 -8.07
N LEU A 61 5.19 -27.85 -9.27
CA LEU A 61 5.65 -26.49 -9.57
C LEU A 61 4.53 -25.42 -9.50
N VAL A 62 3.26 -25.83 -9.34
CA VAL A 62 2.13 -24.92 -9.22
C VAL A 62 1.94 -24.51 -7.75
N PRO A 63 1.85 -23.22 -7.41
CA PRO A 63 1.58 -22.77 -6.04
C PRO A 63 0.33 -23.46 -5.48
N ARG A 64 0.37 -23.91 -4.22
CA ARG A 64 -0.73 -24.64 -3.56
C ARG A 64 -2.08 -23.92 -3.68
N GLU A 65 -2.09 -22.61 -3.65
CA GLU A 65 -3.30 -21.78 -3.82
C GLU A 65 -4.00 -21.96 -5.18
N GLN A 66 -3.22 -22.22 -6.27
CA GLN A 66 -3.80 -22.47 -7.59
C GLN A 66 -4.35 -23.91 -7.71
N THR A 67 -3.70 -24.87 -7.08
CA THR A 67 -4.21 -26.26 -7.03
C THR A 67 -5.51 -26.33 -6.24
N ASP A 68 -5.64 -25.59 -5.14
CA ASP A 68 -6.85 -25.54 -4.34
C ASP A 68 -8.03 -24.90 -5.10
N ALA A 69 -7.78 -23.83 -5.84
CA ALA A 69 -8.78 -23.16 -6.66
C ALA A 69 -9.31 -24.05 -7.81
N VAL A 70 -8.41 -24.77 -8.49
CA VAL A 70 -8.77 -25.69 -9.56
C VAL A 70 -9.58 -26.87 -9.02
N THR A 71 -9.22 -27.39 -7.86
CA THR A 71 -9.94 -28.51 -7.21
C THR A 71 -11.33 -28.06 -6.79
N ALA A 72 -11.46 -26.90 -6.13
CA ALA A 72 -12.75 -26.32 -5.75
C ALA A 72 -13.66 -26.08 -6.96
N LEU A 73 -13.09 -25.59 -8.07
CA LEU A 73 -13.87 -25.39 -9.29
C LEU A 73 -14.37 -26.71 -9.91
N ARG A 74 -13.56 -27.78 -9.85
CA ARG A 74 -13.97 -29.12 -10.28
C ARG A 74 -15.14 -29.65 -9.46
N GLU A 75 -15.10 -29.47 -8.15
CA GLU A 75 -16.18 -29.85 -7.24
C GLU A 75 -17.47 -29.07 -7.54
N LEU A 76 -17.38 -27.77 -7.77
CA LEU A 76 -18.52 -26.93 -8.14
C LEU A 76 -19.14 -27.36 -9.50
N ARG A 77 -18.31 -27.66 -10.51
CA ARG A 77 -18.80 -28.20 -11.79
C ARG A 77 -19.48 -29.56 -11.62
N ASN A 78 -18.94 -30.42 -10.75
CA ASN A 78 -19.57 -31.70 -10.43
C ASN A 78 -20.93 -31.51 -9.72
N ALA A 79 -21.03 -30.57 -8.77
CA ALA A 79 -22.28 -30.25 -8.09
C ALA A 79 -23.37 -29.79 -9.08
N VAL A 80 -23.03 -28.89 -10.01
CA VAL A 80 -23.96 -28.45 -11.08
C VAL A 80 -24.32 -29.61 -12.01
N ARG A 81 -23.39 -30.55 -12.33
CA ARG A 81 -23.69 -31.69 -13.16
C ARG A 81 -24.66 -32.69 -12.48
N LEU A 82 -24.55 -32.85 -11.15
CA LEU A 82 -25.42 -33.71 -10.36
C LEU A 82 -26.80 -33.10 -10.13
N SER A 83 -26.87 -31.79 -10.00
CA SER A 83 -28.11 -31.04 -9.77
C SER A 83 -28.17 -29.82 -10.72
N PRO A 84 -28.52 -30.02 -12.00
CA PRO A 84 -28.43 -28.96 -13.01
C PRO A 84 -29.46 -27.85 -12.83
N ASP A 85 -30.55 -28.13 -12.11
CA ASP A 85 -31.64 -27.17 -11.82
C ASP A 85 -31.51 -26.49 -10.45
N ASP A 86 -30.36 -26.67 -9.78
CA ASP A 86 -30.07 -26.00 -8.50
C ASP A 86 -29.39 -24.65 -8.78
N ALA A 87 -30.14 -23.56 -8.53
CA ALA A 87 -29.69 -22.19 -8.75
C ALA A 87 -28.53 -21.81 -7.84
N ASP A 88 -28.49 -22.32 -6.60
CA ASP A 88 -27.41 -22.04 -5.65
C ASP A 88 -26.07 -22.66 -6.09
N ASN A 89 -26.10 -23.92 -6.60
CA ASN A 89 -24.90 -24.54 -7.12
C ASN A 89 -24.36 -23.79 -8.35
N ARG A 90 -25.23 -23.31 -9.23
CA ARG A 90 -24.84 -22.46 -10.37
C ARG A 90 -24.24 -21.14 -9.91
N LEU A 91 -24.84 -20.49 -8.91
CA LEU A 91 -24.31 -19.25 -8.34
C LEU A 91 -22.92 -19.44 -7.72
N LYS A 92 -22.72 -20.53 -6.98
CA LYS A 92 -21.39 -20.89 -6.44
C LYS A 92 -20.36 -21.13 -7.55
N LEU A 93 -20.78 -21.82 -8.63
CA LEU A 93 -19.92 -22.04 -9.81
C LEU A 93 -19.58 -20.70 -10.48
N ALA A 94 -20.55 -19.80 -10.66
CA ALA A 94 -20.32 -18.47 -11.20
C ALA A 94 -19.31 -17.66 -10.37
N GLN A 95 -19.40 -17.73 -9.03
CA GLN A 95 -18.43 -17.10 -8.13
C GLN A 95 -17.02 -17.71 -8.27
N GLY A 96 -16.92 -19.03 -8.42
CA GLY A 96 -15.66 -19.73 -8.67
C GLY A 96 -15.03 -19.32 -10.01
N LEU A 97 -15.83 -19.29 -11.07
CA LEU A 97 -15.41 -18.85 -12.40
C LEU A 97 -14.97 -17.38 -12.42
N TYR A 98 -15.68 -16.50 -11.74
CA TYR A 98 -15.29 -15.11 -11.57
C TYR A 98 -13.91 -14.98 -10.91
N ARG A 99 -13.63 -15.77 -9.86
CA ARG A 99 -12.34 -15.73 -9.15
C ARG A 99 -11.14 -16.12 -10.01
N ILE A 100 -11.35 -17.03 -10.97
CA ILE A 100 -10.30 -17.45 -11.92
C ILE A 100 -10.25 -16.57 -13.19
N GLY A 101 -11.12 -15.56 -13.29
CA GLY A 101 -11.17 -14.61 -14.40
C GLY A 101 -11.97 -15.09 -15.62
N ASP A 102 -12.63 -16.25 -15.57
CA ASP A 102 -13.52 -16.73 -16.63
C ASP A 102 -14.88 -15.99 -16.53
N LEU A 103 -14.86 -14.73 -16.97
CA LEU A 103 -16.00 -13.82 -16.80
C LEU A 103 -17.18 -14.21 -17.67
N ASP A 104 -16.94 -14.76 -18.86
CA ASP A 104 -18.04 -15.16 -19.77
C ASP A 104 -18.78 -16.35 -19.20
N ALA A 105 -18.09 -17.40 -18.78
CA ALA A 105 -18.71 -18.55 -18.13
C ALA A 105 -19.40 -18.13 -16.81
N ALA A 106 -18.83 -17.23 -16.01
CA ALA A 106 -19.47 -16.72 -14.80
C ALA A 106 -20.79 -16.01 -15.10
N ILE A 107 -20.85 -15.18 -16.15
CA ILE A 107 -22.06 -14.48 -16.61
C ILE A 107 -23.13 -15.48 -17.05
N ASP A 108 -22.76 -16.52 -17.79
CA ASP A 108 -23.71 -17.52 -18.30
C ASP A 108 -24.28 -18.39 -17.18
N GLU A 109 -23.49 -18.75 -16.17
CA GLU A 109 -23.99 -19.46 -14.99
C GLU A 109 -24.92 -18.57 -14.15
N CYS A 110 -24.60 -17.26 -13.98
CA CYS A 110 -25.50 -16.31 -13.32
C CYS A 110 -26.83 -16.20 -14.07
N ARG A 111 -26.80 -16.07 -15.40
CA ARG A 111 -28.03 -16.01 -16.23
C ARG A 111 -28.85 -17.28 -16.11
N THR A 112 -28.21 -18.43 -16.00
CA THR A 112 -28.90 -19.69 -15.82
C THR A 112 -29.51 -19.80 -14.42
N ALA A 113 -28.78 -19.38 -13.38
CA ALA A 113 -29.34 -19.30 -12.03
C ALA A 113 -30.58 -18.39 -11.97
N ILE A 114 -30.55 -17.23 -12.64
CA ILE A 114 -31.69 -16.30 -12.74
C ILE A 114 -32.88 -16.92 -13.49
N LYS A 115 -32.62 -17.74 -14.51
CA LYS A 115 -33.71 -18.45 -15.23
C LYS A 115 -34.38 -19.49 -14.34
N LEU A 116 -33.62 -20.13 -13.44
CA LEU A 116 -34.17 -21.11 -12.50
C LEU A 116 -34.89 -20.41 -11.34
N GLU A 117 -34.33 -19.33 -10.82
CA GLU A 117 -34.87 -18.53 -9.71
C GLU A 117 -34.82 -17.04 -10.06
N SER A 118 -35.89 -16.54 -10.67
CA SER A 118 -35.94 -15.14 -11.13
C SER A 118 -35.93 -14.09 -10.01
N ASN A 119 -36.18 -14.48 -8.77
CA ASN A 119 -36.17 -13.62 -7.59
C ASN A 119 -34.85 -13.74 -6.75
N ASN A 120 -33.82 -14.38 -7.29
CA ASN A 120 -32.55 -14.56 -6.60
C ASN A 120 -31.70 -13.29 -6.71
N ALA A 121 -31.80 -12.39 -5.72
CA ALA A 121 -31.02 -11.14 -5.64
C ALA A 121 -29.51 -11.37 -5.66
N GLY A 122 -29.02 -12.50 -5.08
CA GLY A 122 -27.62 -12.88 -5.09
C GLY A 122 -27.09 -13.19 -6.49
N ALA A 123 -27.90 -13.84 -7.33
CA ALA A 123 -27.55 -14.12 -8.72
C ALA A 123 -27.46 -12.84 -9.56
N TYR A 124 -28.37 -11.89 -9.36
CA TYR A 124 -28.28 -10.57 -10.00
C TYR A 124 -27.09 -9.75 -9.51
N LEU A 125 -26.76 -9.79 -8.21
CA LEU A 125 -25.56 -9.16 -7.69
C LEU A 125 -24.30 -9.73 -8.36
N GLN A 126 -24.17 -11.06 -8.39
CA GLN A 126 -23.01 -11.71 -9.00
C GLN A 126 -22.91 -11.44 -10.51
N LEU A 127 -24.04 -11.42 -11.22
CA LEU A 127 -24.12 -11.02 -12.62
C LEU A 127 -23.60 -9.59 -12.82
N GLY A 128 -24.07 -8.66 -11.99
CA GLY A 128 -23.64 -7.26 -12.05
C GLY A 128 -22.13 -7.08 -11.78
N VAL A 129 -21.59 -7.81 -10.81
CA VAL A 129 -20.16 -7.80 -10.50
C VAL A 129 -19.32 -8.37 -11.65
N ALA A 130 -19.75 -9.48 -12.27
CA ALA A 130 -19.06 -10.08 -13.41
C ALA A 130 -19.11 -9.17 -14.66
N LEU A 131 -20.26 -8.54 -14.93
CA LEU A 131 -20.41 -7.57 -16.02
C LEU A 131 -19.56 -6.32 -15.80
N MET A 132 -19.43 -5.85 -14.56
CA MET A 132 -18.53 -4.73 -14.22
C MET A 132 -17.07 -5.09 -14.48
N ALA A 133 -16.63 -6.28 -14.11
CA ALA A 133 -15.29 -6.78 -14.41
C ALA A 133 -15.04 -6.91 -15.93
N LYS A 134 -16.08 -7.24 -16.69
CA LYS A 134 -16.06 -7.25 -18.16
C LYS A 134 -16.17 -5.85 -18.78
N GLN A 135 -16.24 -4.79 -17.97
CA GLN A 135 -16.37 -3.38 -18.36
C GLN A 135 -17.71 -3.03 -19.06
N ASP A 136 -18.73 -3.89 -18.96
CA ASP A 136 -20.09 -3.57 -19.40
C ASP A 136 -20.86 -2.88 -18.25
N ALA A 137 -20.57 -1.60 -18.04
CA ALA A 137 -21.15 -0.83 -16.95
C ALA A 137 -22.68 -0.66 -17.10
N HIS A 138 -23.20 -0.60 -18.32
CA HIS A 138 -24.65 -0.45 -18.53
C HIS A 138 -25.42 -1.71 -18.14
N ALA A 139 -24.98 -2.87 -18.61
CA ALA A 139 -25.59 -4.14 -18.24
C ALA A 139 -25.43 -4.43 -16.74
N ALA A 140 -24.26 -4.10 -16.16
CA ALA A 140 -24.01 -4.22 -14.74
C ALA A 140 -24.98 -3.37 -13.91
N ALA A 141 -25.26 -2.12 -14.33
CA ALA A 141 -26.20 -1.25 -13.64
C ALA A 141 -27.60 -1.86 -13.61
N VAL A 142 -28.08 -2.39 -14.74
CA VAL A 142 -29.39 -3.05 -14.83
C VAL A 142 -29.47 -4.24 -13.87
N ALA A 143 -28.49 -5.12 -13.89
CA ALA A 143 -28.46 -6.29 -13.01
C ALA A 143 -28.42 -5.89 -11.52
N LEU A 144 -27.59 -4.91 -11.15
CA LEU A 144 -27.46 -4.45 -9.77
C LEU A 144 -28.71 -3.70 -9.27
N MET A 145 -29.40 -2.95 -10.14
CA MET A 145 -30.69 -2.35 -9.78
C MET A 145 -31.74 -3.42 -9.50
N GLU A 146 -31.76 -4.49 -10.27
CA GLU A 146 -32.67 -5.60 -9.99
C GLU A 146 -32.29 -6.32 -8.69
N ALA A 147 -31.02 -6.52 -8.40
CA ALA A 147 -30.57 -7.07 -7.12
C ALA A 147 -31.05 -6.23 -5.92
N VAL A 148 -30.96 -4.90 -6.01
CA VAL A 148 -31.45 -3.96 -4.98
C VAL A 148 -32.97 -3.94 -4.89
N HIS A 149 -33.67 -4.07 -6.01
CA HIS A 149 -35.13 -4.15 -6.05
C HIS A 149 -35.65 -5.42 -5.36
N LEU A 150 -35.01 -6.56 -5.62
CA LEU A 150 -35.39 -7.84 -5.03
C LEU A 150 -35.01 -7.94 -3.53
N ASN A 151 -33.86 -7.36 -3.16
CA ASN A 151 -33.43 -7.29 -1.77
C ASN A 151 -32.83 -5.91 -1.44
N PRO A 152 -33.65 -4.98 -0.91
CA PRO A 152 -33.19 -3.63 -0.55
C PRO A 152 -32.19 -3.57 0.61
N GLU A 153 -31.98 -4.66 1.35
CA GLU A 153 -31.05 -4.76 2.46
C GLU A 153 -29.71 -5.42 2.04
N LEU A 154 -29.54 -5.74 0.76
CA LEU A 154 -28.34 -6.36 0.25
C LEU A 154 -27.20 -5.32 0.12
N THR A 155 -26.45 -5.14 1.19
CA THR A 155 -25.38 -4.13 1.32
C THR A 155 -24.41 -4.11 0.13
N HIS A 156 -23.96 -5.30 -0.29
CA HIS A 156 -23.01 -5.42 -1.39
C HIS A 156 -23.60 -5.03 -2.75
N ALA A 157 -24.93 -5.16 -2.94
CA ALA A 157 -25.58 -4.69 -4.17
C ALA A 157 -25.56 -3.16 -4.24
N HIS A 158 -25.87 -2.47 -3.14
CA HIS A 158 -25.75 -1.02 -3.06
C HIS A 158 -24.31 -0.54 -3.27
N TYR A 159 -23.32 -1.21 -2.64
CA TYR A 159 -21.92 -0.90 -2.83
C TYR A 159 -21.49 -1.05 -4.29
N SER A 160 -21.81 -2.18 -4.93
CA SER A 160 -21.48 -2.44 -6.34
C SER A 160 -22.20 -1.50 -7.29
N LEU A 161 -23.48 -1.20 -7.02
CA LEU A 161 -24.26 -0.22 -7.79
C LEU A 161 -23.62 1.18 -7.72
N GLY A 162 -23.16 1.59 -6.55
CA GLY A 162 -22.39 2.82 -6.38
C GLY A 162 -21.12 2.85 -7.26
N GLY A 163 -20.41 1.72 -7.36
CA GLY A 163 -19.23 1.58 -8.21
C GLY A 163 -19.56 1.72 -9.71
N VAL A 164 -20.62 1.09 -10.16
CA VAL A 164 -21.07 1.19 -11.55
C VAL A 164 -21.55 2.61 -11.89
N GLN A 165 -22.35 3.21 -11.00
CA GLN A 165 -22.83 4.58 -11.18
C GLN A 165 -21.66 5.59 -11.25
N TYR A 166 -20.62 5.37 -10.43
CA TYR A 166 -19.37 6.13 -10.53
C TYR A 166 -18.72 5.99 -11.91
N SER A 167 -18.59 4.76 -12.42
CA SER A 167 -17.98 4.49 -13.75
C SER A 167 -18.77 5.11 -14.89
N LEU A 168 -20.10 5.24 -14.73
CA LEU A 168 -20.99 5.91 -15.68
C LEU A 168 -21.02 7.45 -15.51
N GLY A 169 -20.28 8.02 -14.55
CA GLY A 169 -20.28 9.46 -14.27
C GLY A 169 -21.50 9.95 -13.48
N ASN A 170 -22.37 9.06 -13.03
CA ASN A 170 -23.58 9.37 -12.26
C ASN A 170 -23.26 9.58 -10.78
N PHE A 171 -22.44 10.58 -10.46
CA PHE A 171 -21.86 10.80 -9.13
C PHE A 171 -22.92 10.97 -8.04
N THR A 172 -24.01 11.66 -8.30
CA THR A 172 -25.09 11.83 -7.30
C THR A 172 -25.72 10.49 -6.91
N ALA A 173 -26.01 9.63 -7.88
CA ALA A 173 -26.55 8.31 -7.64
C ALA A 173 -25.53 7.41 -6.92
N ALA A 174 -24.25 7.48 -7.31
CA ALA A 174 -23.17 6.75 -6.64
C ALA A 174 -23.06 7.11 -5.14
N ILE A 175 -23.13 8.40 -4.79
CA ILE A 175 -23.15 8.87 -3.40
C ILE A 175 -24.33 8.25 -2.65
N GLN A 176 -25.52 8.26 -3.22
CA GLN A 176 -26.73 7.68 -2.58
C GLN A 176 -26.57 6.17 -2.34
N SER A 177 -26.07 5.44 -3.35
CA SER A 177 -25.87 4.00 -3.25
C SER A 177 -24.81 3.64 -2.20
N TYR A 178 -23.67 4.35 -2.14
CA TYR A 178 -22.66 4.14 -1.11
C TYR A 178 -23.15 4.51 0.29
N ARG A 179 -23.91 5.60 0.44
CA ARG A 179 -24.54 5.97 1.72
C ARG A 179 -25.50 4.87 2.18
N ARG A 180 -26.32 4.35 1.28
CA ARG A 180 -27.23 3.24 1.62
C ARG A 180 -26.47 1.98 2.07
N ALA A 181 -25.37 1.64 1.40
CA ALA A 181 -24.51 0.55 1.84
C ALA A 181 -23.95 0.78 3.27
N LEU A 182 -23.59 2.03 3.61
CA LEU A 182 -23.08 2.40 4.92
C LEU A 182 -24.17 2.49 6.00
N GLU A 183 -25.41 2.79 5.65
CA GLU A 183 -26.58 2.70 6.56
C GLU A 183 -26.83 1.25 6.96
N LEU A 184 -26.75 0.32 5.99
CA LEU A 184 -26.93 -1.11 6.23
C LEU A 184 -25.75 -1.74 6.98
N GLN A 185 -24.54 -1.33 6.61
CA GLN A 185 -23.30 -1.81 7.25
C GLN A 185 -22.38 -0.63 7.59
N PRO A 186 -22.53 -0.04 8.78
CA PRO A 186 -21.75 1.12 9.18
C PRO A 186 -20.24 0.89 9.19
N ASN A 187 -19.77 -0.32 9.50
CA ASN A 187 -18.33 -0.66 9.47
C ASN A 187 -17.93 -1.32 8.15
N PHE A 188 -17.96 -0.52 7.07
CA PHE A 188 -17.52 -0.93 5.73
C PHE A 188 -16.47 0.04 5.18
N PRO A 189 -15.16 -0.18 5.49
CA PRO A 189 -14.09 0.75 5.13
C PRO A 189 -13.99 1.04 3.63
N ASP A 190 -14.18 0.02 2.78
CA ASP A 190 -14.14 0.18 1.33
C ASP A 190 -15.27 1.08 0.80
N ALA A 191 -16.47 0.96 1.36
CA ALA A 191 -17.59 1.83 0.98
C ALA A 191 -17.33 3.28 1.41
N ARG A 192 -16.75 3.51 2.61
CA ARG A 192 -16.32 4.84 3.05
C ARG A 192 -15.27 5.43 2.12
N TYR A 193 -14.27 4.64 1.74
CA TYR A 193 -13.23 5.06 0.81
C TYR A 193 -13.82 5.46 -0.55
N ARG A 194 -14.68 4.62 -1.13
CA ARG A 194 -15.34 4.89 -2.42
C ARG A 194 -16.24 6.13 -2.35
N LEU A 195 -17.05 6.26 -1.29
CA LEU A 195 -17.87 7.45 -1.06
C LEU A 195 -17.01 8.72 -0.99
N ALA A 196 -15.91 8.68 -0.24
CA ALA A 196 -15.01 9.81 -0.10
C ALA A 196 -14.37 10.23 -1.44
N LEU A 197 -14.03 9.27 -2.32
CA LEU A 197 -13.53 9.58 -3.67
C LEU A 197 -14.57 10.35 -4.49
N VAL A 198 -15.84 9.90 -4.47
CA VAL A 198 -16.93 10.57 -5.22
C VAL A 198 -17.22 11.96 -4.65
N LEU A 199 -17.24 12.09 -3.32
CA LEU A 199 -17.41 13.37 -2.65
C LEU A 199 -16.29 14.37 -2.99
N LYS A 200 -15.05 13.90 -3.11
CA LYS A 200 -13.94 14.74 -3.57
C LYS A 200 -14.15 15.25 -4.99
N LEU A 201 -14.56 14.36 -5.92
CA LEU A 201 -14.85 14.74 -7.32
C LEU A 201 -15.98 15.74 -7.45
N THR A 202 -16.92 15.70 -6.52
CA THR A 202 -18.04 16.65 -6.45
C THR A 202 -17.77 17.87 -5.59
N ASN A 203 -16.49 18.16 -5.28
CA ASN A 203 -15.99 19.28 -4.47
C ASN A 203 -16.50 19.35 -3.02
N GLN A 204 -17.03 18.23 -2.50
CA GLN A 204 -17.47 18.12 -1.10
C GLN A 204 -16.29 17.70 -0.20
N HIS A 205 -15.19 18.50 -0.22
CA HIS A 205 -13.89 18.13 0.36
C HIS A 205 -13.94 17.84 1.86
N ARG A 206 -14.72 18.59 2.65
CA ARG A 206 -14.81 18.38 4.11
C ARG A 206 -15.41 17.02 4.44
N GLU A 207 -16.51 16.67 3.80
CA GLU A 207 -17.17 15.38 4.02
C GLU A 207 -16.29 14.24 3.48
N ALA A 208 -15.66 14.43 2.32
CA ALA A 208 -14.73 13.47 1.74
C ALA A 208 -13.60 13.10 2.73
N VAL A 209 -13.01 14.09 3.40
CA VAL A 209 -11.94 13.85 4.37
C VAL A 209 -12.45 13.07 5.58
N GLN A 210 -13.65 13.34 6.09
CA GLN A 210 -14.22 12.62 7.22
C GLN A 210 -14.42 11.12 6.91
N PHE A 211 -14.98 10.79 5.75
CA PHE A 211 -15.13 9.39 5.34
C PHE A 211 -13.78 8.75 5.01
N MET A 212 -12.86 9.52 4.43
CA MET A 212 -11.52 9.03 4.12
C MET A 212 -10.72 8.70 5.39
N GLU A 213 -10.81 9.53 6.42
CA GLU A 213 -10.18 9.27 7.71
C GLU A 213 -10.74 8.00 8.35
N GLN A 214 -12.07 7.83 8.34
CA GLN A 214 -12.70 6.61 8.83
C GLN A 214 -12.28 5.37 8.05
N ALA A 215 -12.11 5.47 6.73
CA ALA A 215 -11.59 4.39 5.89
C ALA A 215 -10.11 4.08 6.20
N ALA A 216 -9.29 5.11 6.40
CA ALA A 216 -7.88 4.99 6.76
C ALA A 216 -7.69 4.30 8.12
N VAL A 217 -8.50 4.68 9.13
CA VAL A 217 -8.55 4.02 10.45
C VAL A 217 -9.05 2.57 10.31
N GLY A 218 -9.97 2.33 9.37
CA GLY A 218 -10.46 0.99 9.02
C GLY A 218 -9.45 0.11 8.26
N GLY A 219 -8.24 0.63 7.97
CA GLY A 219 -7.14 -0.14 7.41
C GLY A 219 -6.97 -0.03 5.89
N VAL A 220 -7.69 0.87 5.21
CA VAL A 220 -7.54 1.07 3.75
C VAL A 220 -6.25 1.87 3.45
N PRO A 221 -5.22 1.27 2.81
CA PRO A 221 -3.93 1.94 2.60
C PRO A 221 -4.02 3.17 1.68
N GLN A 222 -4.88 3.09 0.66
CA GLN A 222 -5.13 4.18 -0.27
C GLN A 222 -5.76 5.40 0.44
N ALA A 223 -6.62 5.15 1.43
CA ALA A 223 -7.22 6.21 2.23
C ALA A 223 -6.16 6.93 3.10
N LYS A 224 -5.19 6.21 3.65
CA LYS A 224 -4.05 6.79 4.38
C LYS A 224 -3.22 7.70 3.49
N TYR A 225 -2.90 7.26 2.28
CA TYR A 225 -2.19 8.09 1.29
C TYR A 225 -2.97 9.34 0.93
N PHE A 226 -4.28 9.21 0.72
CA PHE A 226 -5.15 10.36 0.46
C PHE A 226 -5.14 11.37 1.62
N MET A 227 -5.22 10.89 2.87
CA MET A 227 -5.15 11.77 4.04
C MET A 227 -3.84 12.56 4.08
N GLY A 228 -2.70 11.92 3.79
CA GLY A 228 -1.42 12.60 3.66
C GLY A 228 -1.47 13.74 2.62
N ASN A 229 -2.05 13.50 1.44
CA ASN A 229 -2.21 14.51 0.40
C ASN A 229 -3.19 15.63 0.82
N ALA A 230 -4.29 15.28 1.52
CA ALA A 230 -5.25 16.27 2.01
C ALA A 230 -4.58 17.26 2.99
N TYR A 231 -3.81 16.76 3.95
CA TYR A 231 -3.05 17.60 4.89
C TYR A 231 -1.91 18.38 4.22
N ARG A 232 -1.22 17.81 3.22
CA ARG A 232 -0.20 18.53 2.45
C ARG A 232 -0.77 19.75 1.74
N ASN A 233 -1.95 19.61 1.15
CA ASN A 233 -2.56 20.61 0.26
C ASN A 233 -3.59 21.49 0.95
N GLY A 234 -4.02 21.17 2.18
CA GLY A 234 -5.12 21.85 2.86
C GLY A 234 -6.49 21.59 2.22
N GLN A 235 -6.71 20.40 1.65
CA GLN A 235 -7.96 20.05 0.98
C GLN A 235 -8.95 19.43 1.98
N GLY A 236 -9.94 20.20 2.40
CA GLY A 236 -10.95 19.78 3.39
C GLY A 236 -10.47 19.78 4.84
N VAL A 237 -9.19 19.99 5.07
CA VAL A 237 -8.51 20.11 6.37
C VAL A 237 -7.53 21.28 6.33
N GLU A 238 -7.11 21.76 7.49
CA GLU A 238 -6.01 22.72 7.58
C GLU A 238 -4.69 22.06 7.14
N LYS A 239 -3.89 22.84 6.38
CA LYS A 239 -2.59 22.36 5.89
C LYS A 239 -1.65 22.06 7.06
N ASN A 240 -1.16 20.83 7.14
CA ASN A 240 -0.19 20.39 8.13
C ASN A 240 0.73 19.31 7.55
N LEU A 241 1.98 19.69 7.28
CA LEU A 241 2.96 18.78 6.68
C LEU A 241 3.41 17.67 7.64
N ALA A 242 3.46 17.92 8.95
CA ALA A 242 3.83 16.90 9.93
C ALA A 242 2.76 15.78 9.98
N THR A 243 1.49 16.17 10.01
CA THR A 243 0.37 15.22 9.92
C THR A 243 0.37 14.48 8.57
N ALA A 244 0.75 15.16 7.46
CA ALA A 244 0.90 14.52 6.16
C ALA A 244 2.00 13.45 6.19
N ILE A 245 3.17 13.72 6.79
CA ILE A 245 4.26 12.77 6.98
C ILE A 245 3.75 11.55 7.74
N ARG A 246 3.01 11.74 8.83
CA ARG A 246 2.45 10.66 9.65
C ARG A 246 1.57 9.73 8.83
N TRP A 247 0.60 10.29 8.09
CA TRP A 247 -0.29 9.51 7.24
C TRP A 247 0.44 8.77 6.11
N TRP A 248 1.45 9.41 5.48
CA TRP A 248 2.25 8.75 4.45
C TRP A 248 3.13 7.64 5.03
N THR A 249 3.72 7.84 6.21
CA THR A 249 4.49 6.79 6.90
C THR A 249 3.61 5.59 7.19
N ASP A 250 2.43 5.81 7.75
CA ASP A 250 1.44 4.76 7.96
C ASP A 250 1.04 4.06 6.64
N ALA A 251 0.88 4.80 5.54
CA ALA A 251 0.53 4.23 4.25
C ALA A 251 1.66 3.35 3.68
N VAL A 252 2.92 3.73 3.84
CA VAL A 252 4.10 2.94 3.43
C VAL A 252 4.16 1.61 4.17
N GLU A 253 3.84 1.56 5.46
CA GLU A 253 3.80 0.33 6.25
C GLU A 253 2.79 -0.69 5.69
N PHE A 254 1.74 -0.21 5.02
CA PHE A 254 0.74 -1.05 4.34
C PHE A 254 1.03 -1.22 2.83
N GLY A 255 2.27 -0.97 2.39
CA GLY A 255 2.71 -1.23 1.03
C GLY A 255 2.32 -0.18 -0.01
N GLN A 256 1.86 1.01 0.42
CA GLN A 256 1.50 2.08 -0.52
C GLN A 256 2.73 2.82 -1.03
N GLN A 257 3.24 2.40 -2.20
CA GLN A 257 4.47 2.90 -2.80
C GLN A 257 4.45 4.42 -3.05
N ARG A 258 3.32 4.97 -3.52
CA ARG A 258 3.16 6.43 -3.78
C ARG A 258 3.36 7.28 -2.54
N ALA A 259 3.06 6.75 -1.36
CA ALA A 259 3.32 7.45 -0.10
C ALA A 259 4.82 7.57 0.17
N GLY A 260 5.59 6.52 -0.14
CA GLY A 260 7.06 6.53 -0.07
C GLY A 260 7.68 7.58 -1.00
N GLU A 261 7.15 7.70 -2.22
CA GLU A 261 7.57 8.71 -3.20
C GLU A 261 7.29 10.15 -2.70
N SER A 262 6.11 10.36 -2.07
CA SER A 262 5.76 11.66 -1.47
C SER A 262 6.68 12.03 -0.31
N LEU A 263 7.00 11.09 0.57
CA LEU A 263 7.99 11.27 1.64
C LEU A 263 9.38 11.57 1.09
N SER A 264 9.82 10.84 0.06
CA SER A 264 11.10 11.04 -0.61
C SER A 264 11.16 12.45 -1.25
N GLN A 265 10.10 12.87 -1.93
CA GLN A 265 10.01 14.22 -2.49
C GLN A 265 10.13 15.29 -1.40
N LEU A 266 9.47 15.12 -0.26
CA LEU A 266 9.54 16.07 0.85
C LEU A 266 10.93 16.10 1.51
N ARG A 267 11.60 14.93 1.67
CA ARG A 267 13.00 14.86 2.15
C ARG A 267 13.96 15.58 1.21
N ARG A 268 13.84 15.37 -0.11
CA ARG A 268 14.65 16.11 -1.10
C ARG A 268 14.38 17.60 -1.03
N GLN A 269 13.14 18.02 -0.81
CA GLN A 269 12.81 19.45 -0.61
C GLN A 269 13.50 20.02 0.63
N ALA A 270 13.56 19.26 1.73
CA ALA A 270 14.25 19.67 2.95
C ALA A 270 15.78 19.76 2.79
N LEU A 271 16.37 18.88 1.98
CA LEU A 271 17.82 18.69 1.89
C LEU A 271 18.47 19.41 0.70
N SER A 272 17.73 19.76 -0.35
CA SER A 272 18.30 20.39 -1.55
C SER A 272 18.54 21.89 -1.34
N PRO A 273 19.76 22.39 -1.63
CA PRO A 273 20.05 23.82 -1.61
C PRO A 273 19.38 24.61 -2.73
N ASP A 274 18.95 23.94 -3.81
CA ASP A 274 18.33 24.56 -4.99
C ASP A 274 16.85 24.94 -4.77
N GLN A 275 16.24 24.47 -3.68
CA GLN A 275 14.88 24.83 -3.30
C GLN A 275 14.84 26.24 -2.68
N SER A 276 13.69 26.92 -2.85
CA SER A 276 13.48 28.20 -2.15
C SER A 276 13.64 28.01 -0.64
N GLU A 277 14.30 28.95 0.01
CA GLU A 277 14.60 28.87 1.44
C GLU A 277 13.35 28.62 2.30
N HIS A 278 12.23 29.26 1.92
CA HIS A 278 10.94 29.06 2.60
C HIS A 278 10.47 27.59 2.53
N ARG A 279 10.40 27.01 1.34
CA ARG A 279 9.96 25.61 1.16
C ARG A 279 10.87 24.63 1.89
N ARG A 280 12.17 24.90 1.88
CA ARG A 280 13.15 24.07 2.59
C ARG A 280 12.93 24.15 4.10
N LYS A 281 12.75 25.35 4.67
CA LYS A 281 12.45 25.53 6.09
C LYS A 281 11.14 24.86 6.49
N ASP A 282 10.09 25.00 5.71
CA ASP A 282 8.79 24.33 5.97
C ASP A 282 8.94 22.82 6.03
N ALA A 283 9.70 22.23 5.11
CA ALA A 283 9.91 20.79 5.07
C ALA A 283 10.77 20.29 6.26
N ILE A 284 11.84 21.03 6.61
CA ILE A 284 12.67 20.70 7.78
C ILE A 284 11.83 20.77 9.06
N GLU A 285 11.06 21.84 9.21
CA GLU A 285 10.19 22.04 10.38
C GLU A 285 9.12 20.95 10.49
N ALA A 286 8.54 20.54 9.35
CA ALA A 286 7.55 19.47 9.32
C ALA A 286 8.14 18.12 9.82
N PHE A 287 9.36 17.76 9.40
CA PHE A 287 10.04 16.57 9.92
C PHE A 287 10.39 16.70 11.41
N ARG A 288 10.79 17.89 11.85
CA ARG A 288 11.04 18.15 13.28
C ARG A 288 9.76 18.01 14.09
N GLN A 289 8.67 18.60 13.64
CA GLN A 289 7.37 18.51 14.30
C GLN A 289 6.87 17.07 14.34
N TYR A 290 6.99 16.32 13.23
CA TYR A 290 6.63 14.89 13.20
C TYR A 290 7.39 14.08 14.25
N ARG A 291 8.73 14.29 14.37
CA ARG A 291 9.52 13.61 15.41
C ARG A 291 9.05 13.97 16.82
N ASN A 292 8.69 15.23 17.06
CA ASN A 292 8.14 15.66 18.35
C ASN A 292 6.78 15.01 18.63
N GLU A 293 5.93 14.83 17.61
CA GLU A 293 4.62 14.19 17.71
C GLU A 293 4.75 12.68 17.99
N LEU A 294 5.82 12.02 17.55
CA LEU A 294 6.07 10.61 17.87
C LEU A 294 6.16 10.38 19.39
N TRP A 295 6.69 11.32 20.16
CA TRP A 295 6.74 11.22 21.63
C TRP A 295 5.34 11.16 22.27
N ALA A 296 4.34 11.77 21.66
CA ALA A 296 2.97 11.75 22.17
C ALA A 296 2.33 10.34 22.09
N ASP A 297 2.81 9.50 21.20
CA ASP A 297 2.35 8.10 21.06
C ASP A 297 2.88 7.21 22.19
N TYR A 298 3.91 7.68 22.92
CA TYR A 298 4.59 6.97 24.00
C TYR A 298 4.58 7.79 25.30
N PRO A 299 3.42 8.00 25.93
CA PRO A 299 3.28 8.89 27.09
C PRO A 299 4.06 8.42 28.33
N ASN A 300 4.45 7.16 28.38
CA ASN A 300 5.25 6.56 29.44
C ASN A 300 6.75 6.45 29.11
N ALA A 301 7.17 6.94 27.94
CA ALA A 301 8.59 6.97 27.61
C ALA A 301 9.35 7.87 28.61
N PRO A 302 10.57 7.47 29.05
CA PRO A 302 11.37 8.31 29.91
C PRO A 302 11.55 9.69 29.28
N LYS A 303 11.34 10.75 30.05
CA LYS A 303 11.62 12.11 29.56
C LYS A 303 13.12 12.26 29.36
N SER A 304 13.52 12.45 28.14
CA SER A 304 14.90 12.61 27.74
C SER A 304 15.35 14.06 27.75
N GLU A 305 16.65 14.26 27.64
CA GLU A 305 17.23 15.57 27.42
C GLU A 305 16.84 16.13 26.03
N PRO A 306 16.82 17.47 25.85
CA PRO A 306 16.52 18.05 24.56
C PRO A 306 17.46 17.54 23.46
N GLY A 307 16.92 16.86 22.44
CA GLY A 307 17.67 16.30 21.30
C GLY A 307 17.97 14.80 21.39
N GLU A 308 17.61 14.13 22.45
CA GLU A 308 17.66 12.67 22.51
C GLU A 308 16.60 12.02 21.60
N SER A 309 16.93 10.87 21.00
CA SER A 309 16.01 10.08 20.18
C SER A 309 15.04 9.33 21.06
N LEU A 310 13.76 9.35 20.70
CA LEU A 310 12.70 8.53 21.31
C LEU A 310 13.08 7.04 21.29
N GLY A 311 13.58 6.56 20.14
CA GLY A 311 13.98 5.16 19.99
C GLY A 311 15.08 4.76 20.95
N ILE A 312 16.11 5.60 21.15
CA ILE A 312 17.18 5.36 22.12
C ILE A 312 16.61 5.32 23.55
N SER A 313 15.73 6.27 23.89
CA SER A 313 15.10 6.35 25.19
C SER A 313 14.28 5.08 25.52
N LEU A 314 13.46 4.61 24.55
CA LEU A 314 12.67 3.39 24.71
C LEU A 314 13.55 2.13 24.84
N ILE A 315 14.68 2.04 24.08
CA ILE A 315 15.61 0.92 24.21
C ILE A 315 16.23 0.89 25.60
N LYS A 316 16.66 2.05 26.12
CA LYS A 316 17.20 2.16 27.49
C LYS A 316 16.19 1.75 28.55
N ASP A 317 14.90 1.99 28.32
CA ASP A 317 13.78 1.61 29.20
C ASP A 317 13.31 0.16 28.95
N SER A 318 14.10 -0.65 28.29
CA SER A 318 13.78 -2.05 27.97
C SER A 318 12.57 -2.27 27.04
N GLN A 319 12.02 -1.23 26.44
CA GLN A 319 10.98 -1.28 25.40
C GLN A 319 11.62 -1.42 24.02
N VAL A 320 12.39 -2.50 23.84
CA VAL A 320 13.32 -2.64 22.69
C VAL A 320 12.59 -2.69 21.36
N SER A 321 11.44 -3.36 21.27
CA SER A 321 10.69 -3.49 20.01
C SER A 321 10.15 -2.14 19.53
N GLU A 322 9.55 -1.40 20.46
CA GLU A 322 9.03 -0.06 20.23
C GLU A 322 10.17 0.91 19.92
N GLY A 323 11.28 0.78 20.65
CA GLY A 323 12.46 1.62 20.45
C GLY A 323 13.11 1.43 19.08
N VAL A 324 13.22 0.20 18.59
CA VAL A 324 13.71 -0.08 17.23
C VAL A 324 12.78 0.54 16.18
N THR A 325 11.46 0.39 16.37
CA THR A 325 10.48 0.99 15.45
C THR A 325 10.59 2.52 15.43
N ALA A 326 10.70 3.15 16.61
CA ALA A 326 10.87 4.59 16.72
C ALA A 326 12.18 5.08 16.08
N LEU A 327 13.31 4.34 16.25
CA LEU A 327 14.59 4.68 15.59
C LEU A 327 14.46 4.74 14.06
N PHE A 328 13.80 3.75 13.47
CA PHE A 328 13.55 3.78 12.01
C PHE A 328 12.68 4.96 11.60
N ALA A 329 11.60 5.24 12.33
CA ALA A 329 10.72 6.37 12.06
C ALA A 329 11.46 7.71 12.14
N GLU A 330 12.28 7.89 13.18
CA GLU A 330 13.08 9.10 13.38
C GLU A 330 14.20 9.24 12.31
N ALA A 331 14.89 8.17 11.94
CA ALA A 331 15.93 8.20 10.91
C ALA A 331 15.33 8.52 9.53
N LEU A 332 14.20 7.92 9.18
CA LEU A 332 13.44 8.25 7.97
C LEU A 332 12.89 9.69 7.99
N ALA A 333 12.73 10.27 9.16
CA ALA A 333 12.37 11.67 9.40
C ALA A 333 13.61 12.58 9.61
N LEU A 334 14.76 12.22 9.05
CA LEU A 334 15.99 13.02 9.02
C LEU A 334 16.57 13.32 10.42
N SER A 335 16.43 12.42 11.38
CA SER A 335 17.14 12.51 12.68
C SER A 335 18.56 12.02 12.54
N GLU A 336 19.54 12.90 12.81
CA GLU A 336 20.95 12.53 12.82
C GLU A 336 21.25 11.57 13.97
N THR A 337 20.74 11.85 15.16
CA THR A 337 20.92 11.01 16.36
C THR A 337 20.42 9.57 16.13
N ALA A 338 19.21 9.42 15.58
CA ALA A 338 18.67 8.09 15.27
C ALA A 338 19.45 7.39 14.15
N ASN A 339 19.94 8.14 13.15
CA ASN A 339 20.77 7.60 12.08
C ASN A 339 22.10 7.08 12.61
N ASP A 340 22.76 7.82 13.51
CA ASP A 340 24.03 7.44 14.10
C ASP A 340 23.87 6.19 15.00
N GLU A 341 22.79 6.12 15.77
CA GLU A 341 22.48 4.94 16.57
C GLU A 341 22.18 3.71 15.68
N LEU A 342 21.42 3.86 14.60
CA LEU A 342 21.24 2.79 13.63
C LEU A 342 22.55 2.36 12.97
N ALA A 343 23.48 3.28 12.72
CA ALA A 343 24.81 2.94 12.19
C ALA A 343 25.62 2.10 13.18
N ARG A 344 25.56 2.44 14.48
CA ARG A 344 26.16 1.64 15.55
C ARG A 344 25.53 0.24 15.62
N LEU A 345 24.19 0.18 15.63
CA LEU A 345 23.42 -1.08 15.70
C LEU A 345 23.61 -1.95 14.45
N TYR A 346 23.89 -1.34 13.29
CA TYR A 346 24.22 -2.10 12.09
C TYR A 346 25.48 -2.96 12.26
N GLU A 347 26.48 -2.45 12.97
CA GLU A 347 27.72 -3.20 13.23
C GLU A 347 27.57 -4.17 14.41
N THR A 348 26.90 -3.75 15.49
CA THR A 348 26.87 -4.51 16.76
C THR A 348 25.65 -5.43 16.91
N GLY A 349 24.58 -5.14 16.19
CA GLY A 349 23.27 -5.75 16.46
C GLY A 349 22.61 -5.23 17.75
N LEU A 350 21.42 -5.71 18.00
CA LEU A 350 20.66 -5.48 19.24
C LEU A 350 19.79 -6.70 19.53
N ASP A 351 20.27 -7.58 20.41
CA ASP A 351 19.64 -8.84 20.78
C ASP A 351 19.14 -9.68 19.57
N THR A 352 18.01 -10.41 19.71
CA THR A 352 17.41 -11.21 18.63
C THR A 352 16.59 -10.39 17.63
N ARG A 353 16.35 -9.09 17.87
CA ARG A 353 15.47 -8.22 17.07
C ARG A 353 16.17 -7.51 15.93
N LEU A 354 17.46 -7.20 16.12
CA LEU A 354 18.34 -6.63 15.11
C LEU A 354 19.65 -7.41 15.08
N ALA A 355 19.81 -8.30 14.10
CA ALA A 355 21.10 -8.95 13.88
C ALA A 355 22.14 -7.93 13.38
N PRO A 356 23.45 -8.17 13.62
CA PRO A 356 24.47 -7.42 12.92
C PRO A 356 24.24 -7.47 11.41
N PHE A 357 24.45 -6.36 10.74
CA PHE A 357 24.24 -6.17 9.29
C PHE A 357 22.80 -6.35 8.83
N ASP A 358 21.82 -5.99 9.67
CA ASP A 358 20.39 -6.09 9.36
C ASP A 358 20.04 -5.28 8.10
N SER A 359 19.44 -5.96 7.13
CA SER A 359 19.10 -5.38 5.82
C SER A 359 18.11 -4.21 5.90
N ARG A 360 17.29 -4.14 6.95
CA ARG A 360 16.34 -3.04 7.19
C ARG A 360 17.07 -1.73 7.44
N ILE A 361 18.17 -1.76 8.22
CA ILE A 361 19.01 -0.58 8.47
C ILE A 361 19.69 -0.14 7.17
N LEU A 362 20.24 -1.09 6.41
CA LEU A 362 20.85 -0.79 5.11
C LEU A 362 19.85 -0.13 4.15
N THR A 363 18.62 -0.65 4.09
CA THR A 363 17.54 -0.09 3.26
C THR A 363 17.17 1.32 3.71
N CYS A 364 17.08 1.59 5.02
CA CYS A 364 16.83 2.92 5.57
C CYS A 364 17.91 3.91 5.11
N PHE A 365 19.19 3.53 5.20
CA PHE A 365 20.29 4.37 4.75
C PHE A 365 20.30 4.59 3.23
N ILE A 366 20.03 3.57 2.43
CA ILE A 366 19.91 3.70 0.96
C ILE A 366 18.82 4.70 0.60
N THR A 367 17.66 4.59 1.24
CA THR A 367 16.51 5.48 1.00
C THR A 367 16.85 6.94 1.32
N THR A 368 17.33 7.21 2.52
CA THR A 368 17.59 8.58 2.98
C THR A 368 18.85 9.19 2.32
N ALA A 369 19.87 8.39 2.03
CA ALA A 369 21.02 8.82 1.26
C ALA A 369 20.68 9.17 -0.19
N GLY A 370 19.77 8.39 -0.81
CA GLY A 370 19.23 8.66 -2.15
C GLY A 370 18.45 9.99 -2.22
N ASP A 371 17.85 10.41 -1.10
CA ASP A 371 17.21 11.71 -0.96
C ASP A 371 18.18 12.85 -0.60
N GLY A 372 19.46 12.54 -0.33
CA GLY A 372 20.53 13.52 -0.07
C GLY A 372 20.93 13.67 1.39
N PHE A 373 20.42 12.83 2.31
CA PHE A 373 20.73 12.92 3.73
C PHE A 373 22.20 12.55 4.01
N ILE A 374 22.99 13.53 4.44
CA ILE A 374 24.45 13.39 4.61
C ILE A 374 24.84 12.32 5.64
N PRO A 375 24.21 12.22 6.83
CA PRO A 375 24.54 11.18 7.79
C PRO A 375 24.45 9.77 7.20
N SER A 376 23.36 9.45 6.49
CA SER A 376 23.20 8.15 5.83
C SER A 376 24.20 7.92 4.70
N ARG A 377 24.56 8.94 3.95
CA ARG A 377 25.61 8.86 2.92
C ARG A 377 26.98 8.53 3.54
N LYS A 378 27.32 9.12 4.68
CA LYS A 378 28.53 8.80 5.44
C LYS A 378 28.49 7.37 6.00
N ALA A 379 27.34 6.93 6.53
CA ALA A 379 27.15 5.55 7.01
C ALA A 379 27.34 4.53 5.86
N LEU A 380 26.69 4.74 4.71
CA LEU A 380 26.86 3.88 3.53
C LEU A 380 28.31 3.86 3.01
N ALA A 381 29.01 4.99 3.05
CA ALA A 381 30.42 5.03 2.66
C ALA A 381 31.27 4.12 3.55
N ARG A 382 31.04 4.11 4.87
CA ARG A 382 31.71 3.19 5.82
C ARG A 382 31.34 1.74 5.52
N ILE A 383 30.05 1.45 5.31
CA ILE A 383 29.54 0.10 5.02
C ILE A 383 30.20 -0.46 3.76
N TYR A 384 30.14 0.27 2.64
CA TYR A 384 30.76 -0.18 1.39
C TYR A 384 32.27 -0.19 1.45
N GLY A 385 32.89 0.81 2.11
CA GLY A 385 34.33 0.93 2.18
C GLY A 385 35.01 -0.15 3.02
N LYS A 386 34.41 -0.54 4.14
CA LYS A 386 34.90 -1.59 5.05
C LYS A 386 34.36 -2.98 4.68
N GLY A 387 33.35 -3.09 3.83
CA GLY A 387 32.74 -4.38 3.51
C GLY A 387 31.88 -4.94 4.65
N LEU A 388 31.13 -4.08 5.35
CA LEU A 388 30.29 -4.48 6.49
C LEU A 388 28.99 -5.12 5.98
N GLY A 389 28.89 -6.44 6.08
CA GLY A 389 27.71 -7.21 5.61
C GLY A 389 27.48 -7.18 4.09
N VAL A 390 28.34 -6.51 3.33
CA VAL A 390 28.34 -6.42 1.87
C VAL A 390 29.77 -6.50 1.34
N PRO A 391 30.01 -6.92 0.09
CA PRO A 391 31.36 -6.90 -0.47
C PRO A 391 31.95 -5.48 -0.45
N PRO A 392 33.25 -5.32 -0.08
CA PRO A 392 33.90 -4.02 -0.03
C PRO A 392 33.99 -3.39 -1.41
N ASP A 393 33.56 -2.12 -1.52
CA ASP A 393 33.55 -1.34 -2.76
C ASP A 393 33.92 0.12 -2.50
N LEU A 394 35.23 0.43 -2.65
CA LEU A 394 35.74 1.78 -2.48
C LEU A 394 35.23 2.78 -3.52
N ARG A 395 34.78 2.32 -4.69
CA ARG A 395 34.17 3.22 -5.71
C ARG A 395 32.80 3.69 -5.23
N LYS A 396 31.95 2.77 -4.76
CA LYS A 396 30.66 3.11 -4.15
C LYS A 396 30.85 3.97 -2.91
N ALA A 397 31.80 3.65 -2.03
CA ALA A 397 32.09 4.46 -0.86
C ALA A 397 32.45 5.92 -1.23
N LYS A 398 33.31 6.13 -2.21
CA LYS A 398 33.64 7.47 -2.71
C LYS A 398 32.45 8.17 -3.36
N ALA A 399 31.62 7.44 -4.10
CA ALA A 399 30.41 8.00 -4.72
C ALA A 399 29.42 8.54 -3.67
N MET A 400 29.27 7.86 -2.53
CA MET A 400 28.43 8.35 -1.43
C MET A 400 28.94 9.67 -0.83
N LEU A 401 30.23 9.96 -0.93
CA LEU A 401 30.85 11.18 -0.37
C LEU A 401 30.97 12.34 -1.39
N MET A 402 30.49 12.16 -2.63
CA MET A 402 30.53 13.22 -3.64
C MET A 402 29.74 14.46 -3.18
N GLY A 403 30.32 15.65 -3.39
CA GLY A 403 29.70 16.93 -3.00
C GLY A 403 29.84 17.31 -1.52
N LEU A 404 30.48 16.48 -0.69
CA LEU A 404 30.86 16.86 0.66
C LEU A 404 32.17 17.67 0.67
N SER A 405 32.43 18.38 1.76
CA SER A 405 33.67 19.12 1.94
C SER A 405 34.89 18.18 1.95
N LYS A 406 36.06 18.68 1.51
CA LYS A 406 37.29 17.90 1.51
C LYS A 406 37.65 17.37 2.91
N GLN A 407 37.32 18.10 3.98
CA GLN A 407 37.53 17.70 5.35
C GLN A 407 36.66 16.51 5.74
N GLU A 408 35.37 16.54 5.43
CA GLU A 408 34.45 15.44 5.71
C GLU A 408 34.83 14.17 4.95
N VAL A 409 35.15 14.32 3.65
CA VAL A 409 35.57 13.18 2.83
C VAL A 409 36.84 12.54 3.44
N ARG A 410 37.83 13.37 3.83
CA ARG A 410 39.07 12.88 4.44
C ARG A 410 38.80 12.16 5.78
N ALA A 411 37.90 12.71 6.62
CA ALA A 411 37.57 12.09 7.90
C ALA A 411 36.99 10.68 7.70
N VAL A 412 35.96 10.55 6.84
CA VAL A 412 35.32 9.24 6.57
C VAL A 412 36.29 8.28 5.88
N MET A 413 37.10 8.76 4.93
CA MET A 413 38.05 7.90 4.21
C MET A 413 39.21 7.39 5.16
N ASN A 414 39.66 8.21 6.12
CA ASN A 414 40.63 7.76 7.12
C ASN A 414 40.06 6.64 8.00
N GLU A 415 38.79 6.74 8.40
CA GLU A 415 38.11 5.67 9.16
C GLU A 415 38.00 4.37 8.34
N ILE A 416 37.78 4.48 7.01
CA ILE A 416 37.65 3.31 6.11
C ILE A 416 38.99 2.63 5.91
N VAL A 417 40.07 3.40 5.77
CA VAL A 417 41.43 2.86 5.48
C VAL A 417 42.21 2.55 6.76
N GLY A 418 41.68 2.88 7.94
CA GLY A 418 42.33 2.61 9.23
C GLY A 418 43.53 3.51 9.51
N ARG A 419 43.49 4.77 9.06
CA ARG A 419 44.52 5.79 9.30
C ARG A 419 44.01 6.89 10.21
#